data_5ad12f56090acae1bbe52e13c7329112
#
_entry.id   5ad12f56090acae1bbe52e13c7329112
#
_cell.length_a   1.000
_cell.length_b   1.000
_cell.length_c   1.000
_cell.angle_alpha   90.00
_cell.angle_beta   90.00
_cell.angle_gamma   90.00
#
_symmetry.space_group_name_H-M   'P 1'
#
loop_
_entity.id
_entity.type
_entity.pdbx_description
1 polymer ?
#
loop_
_entity_poly.entity_id
_entity_poly.type
_entity_poly.pdbx_seq_one_letter_code
_entity_poly.pdbx_strand_id
1 'polypeptide(L)' 'MSAVAFLWLGLATTVFVAANAVLKVYAVKGGLPVLIAALALFCVGNWLMVQVMKAN' A
#
# COMPACT_ATOMS: atom_id res chain seq x y z
N MET A 1 -5.78 -20.41 -4.39
CA MET A 1 -5.86 -19.27 -3.44
C MET A 1 -7.21 -19.27 -2.76
N SER A 2 -7.24 -19.00 -1.48
CA SER A 2 -8.50 -18.86 -0.75
C SER A 2 -9.14 -17.50 -1.05
N ALA A 3 -10.46 -17.39 -0.79
CA ALA A 3 -11.17 -16.13 -0.94
C ALA A 3 -10.58 -15.05 -0.01
N VAL A 4 -10.13 -15.44 1.18
CA VAL A 4 -9.52 -14.53 2.15
C VAL A 4 -8.20 -14.00 1.60
N ALA A 5 -7.36 -14.86 1.04
CA ALA A 5 -6.09 -14.43 0.42
C ALA A 5 -6.35 -13.45 -0.72
N PHE A 6 -7.38 -13.70 -1.51
CA PHE A 6 -7.75 -12.83 -2.62
C PHE A 6 -8.19 -11.44 -2.13
N LEU A 7 -8.96 -11.39 -1.03
CA LEU A 7 -9.36 -10.13 -0.43
C LEU A 7 -8.16 -9.33 0.08
N TRP A 8 -7.24 -10.00 0.76
CA TRP A 8 -6.01 -9.37 1.23
C TRP A 8 -5.17 -8.83 0.07
N LEU A 9 -5.10 -9.59 -1.01
CA LEU A 9 -4.37 -9.15 -2.20
C LEU A 9 -5.01 -7.91 -2.81
N GLY A 10 -6.35 -7.87 -2.89
CA GLY A 10 -7.08 -6.70 -3.38
C GLY A 10 -6.82 -5.47 -2.54
N LEU A 11 -6.84 -5.62 -1.21
CA LEU A 11 -6.54 -4.53 -0.29
C LEU A 11 -5.10 -4.04 -0.46
N ALA A 12 -4.15 -4.96 -0.56
CA ALA A 12 -2.74 -4.60 -0.75
C ALA A 12 -2.54 -3.83 -2.06
N THR A 13 -3.17 -4.28 -3.13
CA THR A 13 -3.09 -3.61 -4.43
C THR A 13 -3.66 -2.19 -4.35
N THR A 14 -4.82 -2.03 -3.70
CA THR A 14 -5.45 -0.73 -3.51
C THR A 14 -4.53 0.21 -2.72
N VAL A 15 -3.92 -0.28 -1.65
CA VAL A 15 -2.99 0.52 -0.83
C VAL A 15 -1.76 0.93 -1.65
N PHE A 16 -1.20 0.03 -2.44
CA PHE A 16 -0.04 0.35 -3.28
C PHE A 16 -0.37 1.39 -4.35
N VAL A 17 -1.56 1.30 -4.95
CA VAL A 17 -2.02 2.32 -5.91
C VAL A 17 -2.16 3.66 -5.22
N ALA A 18 -2.76 3.70 -4.04
CA ALA A 18 -2.89 4.92 -3.26
C ALA A 18 -1.52 5.50 -2.89
N ALA A 19 -0.58 4.65 -2.48
CA ALA A 19 0.78 5.07 -2.13
C ALA A 19 1.48 5.70 -3.34
N ASN A 20 1.33 5.11 -4.51
CA ASN A 20 1.91 5.66 -5.73
C ASN A 20 1.28 7.01 -6.10
N ALA A 21 -0.01 7.19 -5.89
CA ALA A 21 -0.70 8.46 -6.13
C ALA A 21 -0.17 9.55 -5.19
N VAL A 22 0.00 9.22 -3.90
CA VAL A 22 0.56 10.14 -2.92
C VAL A 22 2.01 10.51 -3.28
N LEU A 23 2.80 9.52 -3.69
CA LEU A 23 4.18 9.74 -4.09
C LEU A 23 4.27 10.65 -5.31
N LYS A 24 3.33 10.52 -6.24
CA LYS A 24 3.24 11.39 -7.41
C LYS A 24 2.99 12.85 -6.99
N VAL A 25 2.09 13.06 -6.04
CA VAL A 25 1.82 14.39 -5.48
C VAL A 25 3.08 14.96 -4.84
N TYR A 26 3.83 14.14 -4.11
CA TYR A 26 5.11 14.55 -3.53
C TYR A 26 6.10 14.98 -4.61
N ALA A 27 6.19 14.23 -5.69
CA ALA A 27 7.11 14.54 -6.79
C ALA A 27 6.80 15.89 -7.46
N VAL A 28 5.52 16.27 -7.51
CA VAL A 28 5.08 17.51 -8.14
C VAL A 28 5.14 18.69 -7.18
N LYS A 29 4.61 18.52 -5.97
CA LYS A 29 4.47 19.62 -5.00
C LYS A 29 5.52 19.60 -3.91
N GLY A 30 6.09 18.44 -3.61
CA GLY A 30 6.98 18.25 -2.50
C GLY A 30 6.25 18.24 -1.16
N GLY A 31 7.00 18.33 -0.09
CA GLY A 31 6.46 18.37 1.26
C GLY A 31 6.74 17.12 2.06
N LEU A 32 7.37 17.29 3.22
CA LEU A 32 7.73 16.20 4.11
C LEU A 32 6.50 15.39 4.58
N PRO A 33 5.37 16.02 4.96
CA PRO A 33 4.19 15.25 5.37
C PRO A 33 3.68 14.32 4.27
N VAL A 34 3.75 14.71 3.01
CA VAL A 34 3.32 13.86 1.88
C VAL A 34 4.25 12.65 1.76
N LEU A 35 5.55 12.84 1.94
CA LEU A 35 6.51 11.75 1.92
C LEU A 35 6.25 10.76 3.04
N ILE A 36 5.98 11.25 4.25
CA ILE A 36 5.65 10.41 5.41
C ILE A 36 4.39 9.60 5.13
N ALA A 37 3.37 10.23 4.56
CA ALA A 37 2.13 9.54 4.19
C ALA A 37 2.38 8.42 3.19
N ALA A 38 3.19 8.67 2.17
CA ALA A 38 3.55 7.65 1.18
C ALA A 38 4.29 6.48 1.83
N LEU A 39 5.25 6.76 2.71
CA LEU A 39 5.98 5.73 3.43
C LEU A 39 5.06 4.90 4.31
N ALA A 40 4.13 5.54 5.01
CA ALA A 40 3.15 4.86 5.84
C ALA A 40 2.28 3.91 5.01
N LEU A 41 1.83 4.35 3.85
CA LEU A 41 1.04 3.51 2.94
C LEU A 41 1.84 2.33 2.42
N PHE A 42 3.11 2.52 2.09
CA PHE A 42 3.97 1.41 1.68
C PHE A 42 4.16 0.41 2.80
N CYS A 43 4.32 0.86 4.04
CA CYS A 43 4.43 -0.04 5.19
C CYS A 43 3.15 -0.85 5.38
N VAL A 44 1.99 -0.22 5.28
CA VAL A 44 0.69 -0.91 5.38
C VAL A 44 0.55 -1.92 4.25
N GLY A 45 0.90 -1.54 3.02
CA GLY A 45 0.86 -2.44 1.87
C GLY A 45 1.74 -3.67 2.07
N ASN A 46 2.95 -3.49 2.58
CA ASN A 46 3.86 -4.60 2.89
C ASN A 46 3.27 -5.53 3.95
N TRP A 47 2.66 -4.97 5.00
CA TRP A 47 2.00 -5.76 6.04
C TRP A 47 0.86 -6.59 5.45
N LEU A 48 0.06 -5.99 4.57
CA LEU A 48 -1.02 -6.71 3.89
C LEU A 48 -0.49 -7.85 3.02
N MET A 49 0.64 -7.65 2.36
CA MET A 49 1.28 -8.73 1.59
C MET A 49 1.71 -9.88 2.48
N VAL A 50 2.19 -9.60 3.69
CA VAL A 50 2.49 -10.65 4.67
C VAL A 50 1.24 -11.43 5.02
N GLN A 51 0.09 -10.76 5.17
CA GLN A 51 -1.18 -11.42 5.44
C GLN A 51 -1.59 -12.33 4.28
N VAL A 52 -1.36 -11.91 3.04
CA VAL A 52 -1.62 -12.75 1.86
C VAL A 52 -0.80 -14.04 1.94
N MET A 53 0.46 -13.93 2.27
CA MET A 53 1.34 -15.09 2.41
C MET A 53 0.89 -16.03 3.53
N LYS A 54 0.43 -15.47 4.64
CA LYS A 54 -0.08 -16.27 5.77
C LYS A 54 -1.40 -16.95 5.45
N ALA A 55 -2.27 -16.27 4.71
CA ALA A 55 -3.59 -16.81 4.35
C ALA A 55 -3.51 -17.92 3.31
N ASN A 56 -2.42 -17.98 2.61
CA ASN A 56 -2.20 -18.93 1.53
C ASN A 56 -1.26 -20.05 2.02
#